data_94354e2f81ad1d0b7cbc8fe8408c7d0a
#
_entry.id   94354e2f81ad1d0b7cbc8fe8408c7d0a
#
_cell.length_a   1.000
_cell.length_b   1.000
_cell.length_c   1.000
_cell.angle_alpha   90.00
_cell.angle_beta   90.00
_cell.angle_gamma   90.00
#
_symmetry.space_group_name_H-M   'P 1'
#
loop_
_entity.id
_entity.type
_entity.pdbx_description
1 polymer ?
#
loop_
_entity_poly.entity_id
_entity_poly.type
_entity_poly.pdbx_seq_one_letter_code
_entity_poly.pdbx_strand_id
1 'polypeptide(L)'
;PLKTKVSSMTASAANGSIFLDNTEKSGYLALVDIKAKEDIQIKANSLTGTAAGDEPEVTGRNLKLTAVNGDIGTAERALKVKADTLDADAAKNIWMKSIVSTTVNHLTAPESIQFTATDKMTAGAIAANEVHVTTKKLDITAKQIAEDTNYLKVKGYGIDAELELQAKAQTGVYIQDSSKTLKLKNVSSDSNDVKIKTTGAMVNGLDDTTANVTAKNIVLEADTVGTDEKALTTNLIVDKSLPSENNALIVKAKGNINLHDIGTEGILPITEMSSTNGDISFRAE
;
A
#
# COMPACT_ATOMS: atom_id res chain seq x y z
N PRO A 1 3.29 -11.84 -27.90
CA PRO A 1 4.47 -12.00 -27.07
C PRO A 1 5.41 -13.07 -27.61
N LEU A 2 6.71 -12.89 -27.41
CA LEU A 2 7.71 -13.91 -27.68
C LEU A 2 7.57 -15.02 -26.64
N LYS A 3 7.32 -16.26 -27.08
CA LYS A 3 7.31 -17.44 -26.20
C LYS A 3 8.71 -17.91 -25.91
N THR A 4 9.01 -18.18 -24.64
CA THR A 4 10.32 -18.62 -24.18
C THR A 4 10.20 -19.74 -23.16
N LYS A 5 11.29 -20.47 -22.92
CA LYS A 5 11.39 -21.52 -21.89
C LYS A 5 12.75 -21.48 -21.24
N VAL A 6 13.05 -20.40 -20.56
CA VAL A 6 14.36 -20.11 -19.97
C VAL A 6 14.27 -19.90 -18.46
N SER A 7 15.38 -20.07 -17.76
CA SER A 7 15.47 -19.86 -16.31
C SER A 7 15.90 -18.44 -15.96
N SER A 8 16.59 -17.75 -16.87
CA SER A 8 16.99 -16.35 -16.70
C SER A 8 16.93 -15.62 -18.03
N MET A 9 16.81 -14.30 -17.97
CA MET A 9 16.65 -13.48 -19.18
C MET A 9 17.30 -12.11 -19.04
N THR A 10 17.92 -11.70 -20.14
CA THR A 10 18.31 -10.32 -20.45
C THR A 10 17.66 -9.96 -21.78
N ALA A 11 17.05 -8.78 -21.87
CA ALA A 11 16.40 -8.31 -23.09
C ALA A 11 16.46 -6.79 -23.20
N SER A 12 16.65 -6.26 -24.40
CA SER A 12 16.68 -4.83 -24.64
C SER A 12 15.91 -4.44 -25.90
N ALA A 13 15.11 -3.38 -25.81
CA ALA A 13 14.40 -2.76 -26.92
C ALA A 13 14.63 -1.24 -26.90
N ALA A 14 15.63 -0.77 -27.65
CA ALA A 14 16.05 0.63 -27.64
C ALA A 14 14.99 1.63 -28.10
N ASN A 15 14.06 1.23 -28.98
CA ASN A 15 13.03 2.09 -29.56
C ASN A 15 11.61 1.49 -29.53
N GLY A 16 11.34 0.52 -28.65
CA GLY A 16 10.05 -0.13 -28.63
C GLY A 16 9.77 -0.85 -27.31
N SER A 17 8.91 -1.86 -27.39
CA SER A 17 8.37 -2.61 -26.28
C SER A 17 8.90 -4.05 -26.22
N ILE A 18 8.82 -4.67 -25.05
CA ILE A 18 9.16 -6.07 -24.84
C ILE A 18 7.90 -6.83 -24.35
N PHE A 19 7.52 -7.88 -25.07
CA PHE A 19 6.40 -8.75 -24.74
C PHE A 19 6.86 -10.20 -24.67
N LEU A 20 6.90 -10.78 -23.47
CA LEU A 20 7.45 -12.12 -23.18
C LEU A 20 6.42 -13.01 -22.51
N ASP A 21 6.38 -14.28 -22.90
CA ASP A 21 5.61 -15.34 -22.26
C ASP A 21 6.52 -16.55 -21.98
N ASN A 22 6.84 -16.76 -20.71
CA ASN A 22 7.69 -17.85 -20.22
C ASN A 22 6.91 -18.86 -19.35
N THR A 23 5.61 -18.98 -19.56
CA THR A 23 4.73 -19.86 -18.75
C THR A 23 4.98 -21.36 -18.96
N GLU A 24 5.62 -21.77 -20.06
CA GLU A 24 6.00 -23.17 -20.31
C GLU A 24 7.17 -23.66 -19.44
N LYS A 25 7.92 -22.74 -18.78
CA LYS A 25 9.00 -23.07 -17.86
C LYS A 25 8.48 -23.04 -16.44
N SER A 26 8.50 -24.15 -15.73
CA SER A 26 8.19 -24.22 -14.30
C SER A 26 9.24 -23.47 -13.46
N GLY A 27 8.80 -22.96 -12.29
CA GLY A 27 9.64 -22.23 -11.35
C GLY A 27 9.81 -20.76 -11.72
N TYR A 28 10.86 -20.13 -11.19
CA TYR A 28 11.12 -18.73 -11.38
C TYR A 28 11.78 -18.43 -12.74
N LEU A 29 11.36 -17.34 -13.36
CA LEU A 29 12.13 -16.63 -14.37
C LEU A 29 12.94 -15.54 -13.67
N ALA A 30 14.26 -15.67 -13.70
CA ALA A 30 15.16 -14.65 -13.18
C ALA A 30 15.32 -13.51 -14.20
N LEU A 31 14.92 -12.31 -13.84
CA LEU A 31 15.09 -11.10 -14.63
C LEU A 31 16.45 -10.48 -14.27
N VAL A 32 17.35 -10.40 -15.23
CA VAL A 32 18.73 -9.93 -15.00
C VAL A 32 18.86 -8.46 -15.39
N ASP A 33 18.48 -8.14 -16.63
CA ASP A 33 18.52 -6.78 -17.17
C ASP A 33 17.51 -6.69 -18.33
N ILE A 34 16.33 -6.18 -18.04
CA ILE A 34 15.26 -6.02 -19.02
C ILE A 34 15.01 -4.52 -19.24
N LYS A 35 15.30 -4.03 -20.42
CA LYS A 35 15.19 -2.60 -20.75
C LYS A 35 14.37 -2.36 -22.01
N ALA A 36 13.34 -1.53 -21.92
CA ALA A 36 12.60 -1.02 -23.07
C ALA A 36 12.37 0.48 -22.95
N LYS A 37 12.27 1.17 -24.09
CA LYS A 37 11.90 2.58 -24.09
C LYS A 37 10.43 2.77 -23.76
N GLU A 38 9.58 1.84 -24.18
CA GLU A 38 8.14 1.90 -24.04
C GLU A 38 7.65 0.83 -23.05
N ASP A 39 6.78 -0.06 -23.47
CA ASP A 39 6.08 -0.99 -22.63
C ASP A 39 6.87 -2.29 -22.41
N ILE A 40 6.78 -2.83 -21.21
CA ILE A 40 7.26 -4.16 -20.87
C ILE A 40 6.10 -4.99 -20.35
N GLN A 41 5.83 -6.11 -21.00
CA GLN A 41 4.89 -7.11 -20.49
C GLN A 41 5.60 -8.45 -20.37
N ILE A 42 5.65 -8.99 -19.15
CA ILE A 42 6.27 -10.30 -18.87
C ILE A 42 5.27 -11.18 -18.14
N LYS A 43 5.07 -12.38 -18.68
CA LYS A 43 4.26 -13.43 -18.08
C LYS A 43 5.11 -14.67 -17.84
N ALA A 44 5.09 -15.21 -16.60
CA ALA A 44 5.84 -16.41 -16.23
C ALA A 44 5.11 -17.18 -15.11
N ASN A 45 5.62 -18.35 -14.71
CA ASN A 45 5.09 -19.05 -13.53
C ASN A 45 5.38 -18.28 -12.24
N SER A 46 6.59 -17.79 -12.08
CA SER A 46 7.02 -16.87 -11.02
C SER A 46 8.13 -15.98 -11.58
N LEU A 47 8.32 -14.79 -11.01
CA LEU A 47 9.32 -13.81 -11.40
C LEU A 47 10.25 -13.50 -10.23
N THR A 48 11.56 -13.33 -10.47
CA THR A 48 12.50 -12.86 -9.46
C THR A 48 13.56 -11.97 -10.08
N GLY A 49 14.17 -11.10 -9.27
CA GLY A 49 15.33 -10.33 -9.65
C GLY A 49 16.64 -11.07 -9.35
N THR A 50 17.74 -10.65 -9.95
CA THR A 50 19.08 -11.21 -9.74
C THR A 50 20.10 -10.19 -9.28
N ALA A 51 19.86 -8.88 -9.48
CA ALA A 51 20.85 -7.85 -9.22
C ALA A 51 21.14 -7.71 -7.71
N ALA A 52 22.43 -7.75 -7.37
CA ALA A 52 22.91 -7.24 -6.10
C ALA A 52 23.00 -5.71 -6.19
N GLY A 53 22.70 -5.00 -5.10
CA GLY A 53 22.70 -3.53 -5.11
C GLY A 53 21.33 -2.91 -5.45
N ASP A 54 21.31 -1.63 -5.81
CA ASP A 54 20.07 -0.86 -6.01
C ASP A 54 19.67 -0.69 -7.49
N GLU A 55 20.40 -1.27 -8.42
CA GLU A 55 20.06 -1.21 -9.85
C GLU A 55 18.75 -1.96 -10.15
N PRO A 56 17.88 -1.41 -11.03
CA PRO A 56 16.65 -2.08 -11.41
C PRO A 56 16.90 -3.25 -12.35
N GLU A 57 16.24 -4.37 -12.14
CA GLU A 57 16.21 -5.49 -13.07
C GLU A 57 15.32 -5.22 -14.28
N VAL A 58 14.30 -4.36 -14.11
CA VAL A 58 13.36 -4.03 -15.18
C VAL A 58 13.20 -2.53 -15.31
N THR A 59 13.45 -1.99 -16.49
CA THR A 59 13.33 -0.57 -16.82
C THR A 59 12.47 -0.37 -18.06
N GLY A 60 11.33 0.30 -17.93
CA GLY A 60 10.41 0.61 -19.02
C GLY A 60 9.45 1.74 -18.65
N ARG A 61 8.66 2.23 -19.61
CA ARG A 61 7.67 3.26 -19.33
C ARG A 61 6.45 2.67 -18.60
N ASN A 62 5.80 1.69 -19.22
CA ASN A 62 4.66 1.00 -18.64
C ASN A 62 5.04 -0.46 -18.41
N LEU A 63 4.90 -0.92 -17.18
CA LEU A 63 5.30 -2.25 -16.78
C LEU A 63 4.08 -3.10 -16.39
N LYS A 64 3.93 -4.25 -17.04
CA LYS A 64 2.94 -5.26 -16.67
C LYS A 64 3.62 -6.60 -16.40
N LEU A 65 3.53 -7.08 -15.16
CA LEU A 65 4.12 -8.33 -14.70
C LEU A 65 3.03 -9.32 -14.29
N THR A 66 3.12 -10.57 -14.71
CA THR A 66 2.18 -11.61 -14.30
C THR A 66 2.92 -12.88 -13.90
N ALA A 67 2.71 -13.31 -12.66
CA ALA A 67 3.18 -14.59 -12.12
C ALA A 67 1.98 -15.54 -11.95
N VAL A 68 1.76 -16.46 -12.92
CA VAL A 68 0.51 -17.22 -13.02
C VAL A 68 0.34 -18.30 -11.96
N ASN A 69 1.41 -18.80 -11.34
CA ASN A 69 1.37 -19.90 -10.37
C ASN A 69 2.09 -19.59 -9.04
N GLY A 70 2.78 -18.46 -8.94
CA GLY A 70 3.57 -18.12 -7.76
C GLY A 70 3.75 -16.63 -7.55
N ASP A 71 4.97 -16.23 -7.26
CA ASP A 71 5.30 -14.93 -6.72
C ASP A 71 5.96 -14.00 -7.73
N ILE A 72 5.89 -12.70 -7.48
CA ILE A 72 6.75 -11.67 -8.07
C ILE A 72 7.72 -11.18 -6.99
N GLY A 73 9.03 -11.42 -7.19
CA GLY A 73 10.05 -11.23 -6.17
C GLY A 73 10.06 -12.34 -5.13
N THR A 74 10.81 -12.14 -4.05
CA THR A 74 10.79 -12.98 -2.84
C THR A 74 10.92 -12.08 -1.60
N ALA A 75 10.61 -12.62 -0.41
CA ALA A 75 10.74 -11.86 0.84
C ALA A 75 12.16 -11.36 1.10
N GLU A 76 13.18 -12.16 0.70
CA GLU A 76 14.60 -11.80 0.84
C GLU A 76 15.09 -10.89 -0.28
N ARG A 77 14.37 -10.89 -1.42
CA ARG A 77 14.77 -10.16 -2.63
C ARG A 77 13.57 -9.64 -3.41
N ALA A 78 13.20 -8.41 -3.12
CA ALA A 78 12.20 -7.70 -3.91
C ALA A 78 12.68 -7.48 -5.34
N LEU A 79 11.80 -7.67 -6.33
CA LEU A 79 12.08 -7.33 -7.73
C LEU A 79 12.16 -5.81 -7.87
N LYS A 80 13.31 -5.30 -8.32
CA LYS A 80 13.54 -3.86 -8.48
C LYS A 80 13.14 -3.40 -9.88
N VAL A 81 12.35 -2.34 -9.93
CA VAL A 81 11.81 -1.80 -11.17
C VAL A 81 12.02 -0.30 -11.28
N LYS A 82 12.09 0.17 -12.52
CA LYS A 82 12.03 1.59 -12.88
C LYS A 82 10.94 1.76 -13.94
N ALA A 83 9.78 2.28 -13.55
CA ALA A 83 8.64 2.44 -14.44
C ALA A 83 7.77 3.63 -14.04
N ASP A 84 7.16 4.31 -15.04
CA ASP A 84 6.20 5.37 -14.81
C ASP A 84 4.87 4.80 -14.32
N THR A 85 4.41 3.70 -14.94
CA THR A 85 3.19 2.99 -14.51
C THR A 85 3.45 1.51 -14.26
N LEU A 86 2.71 0.94 -13.31
CA LEU A 86 2.89 -0.42 -12.85
C LEU A 86 1.55 -1.16 -12.71
N ASP A 87 1.50 -2.33 -13.36
CA ASP A 87 0.51 -3.37 -13.19
C ASP A 87 1.24 -4.67 -12.81
N ALA A 88 0.84 -5.31 -11.70
CA ALA A 88 1.43 -6.58 -11.29
C ALA A 88 0.36 -7.53 -10.72
N ASP A 89 0.37 -8.77 -11.20
CA ASP A 89 -0.58 -9.82 -10.80
C ASP A 89 0.19 -11.09 -10.47
N ALA A 90 0.07 -11.57 -9.24
CA ALA A 90 0.71 -12.78 -8.76
C ALA A 90 -0.33 -13.76 -8.18
N ALA A 91 -0.10 -15.06 -8.37
CA ALA A 91 -0.96 -16.09 -7.79
C ALA A 91 -0.79 -16.24 -6.27
N LYS A 92 0.28 -15.67 -5.69
CA LYS A 92 0.55 -15.74 -4.24
C LYS A 92 0.95 -14.39 -3.64
N ASN A 93 2.20 -13.94 -3.87
CA ASN A 93 2.76 -12.76 -3.23
C ASN A 93 3.44 -11.83 -4.25
N ILE A 94 3.53 -10.54 -3.88
CA ILE A 94 4.32 -9.54 -4.59
C ILE A 94 5.31 -8.91 -3.61
N TRP A 95 6.60 -8.98 -3.93
CA TRP A 95 7.69 -8.25 -3.29
C TRP A 95 8.38 -7.41 -4.35
N MET A 96 8.14 -6.12 -4.34
CA MET A 96 8.68 -5.21 -5.37
C MET A 96 9.24 -3.91 -4.76
N LYS A 97 10.26 -3.37 -5.43
CA LYS A 97 10.83 -2.06 -5.10
C LYS A 97 10.89 -1.21 -6.37
N SER A 98 10.18 -0.10 -6.41
CA SER A 98 10.41 0.95 -7.41
C SER A 98 11.52 1.88 -6.95
N ILE A 99 12.49 2.14 -7.84
CA ILE A 99 13.60 3.06 -7.56
C ILE A 99 13.32 4.50 -8.00
N VAL A 100 12.11 4.77 -8.43
CA VAL A 100 11.59 6.09 -8.85
C VAL A 100 10.18 6.29 -8.33
N SER A 101 9.61 7.48 -8.54
CA SER A 101 8.15 7.66 -8.43
C SER A 101 7.43 6.75 -9.40
N THR A 102 6.35 6.12 -8.95
CA THR A 102 5.60 5.16 -9.78
C THR A 102 4.10 5.32 -9.58
N THR A 103 3.37 5.33 -10.67
CA THR A 103 1.91 5.28 -10.66
C THR A 103 1.46 3.82 -10.67
N VAL A 104 0.74 3.43 -9.63
CA VAL A 104 0.16 2.08 -9.52
C VAL A 104 -1.23 2.08 -10.13
N ASN A 105 -1.42 1.25 -11.16
CA ASN A 105 -2.74 0.97 -11.72
C ASN A 105 -3.37 -0.22 -11.00
N HIS A 106 -2.70 -1.40 -11.04
CA HIS A 106 -3.19 -2.60 -10.34
C HIS A 106 -2.04 -3.40 -9.74
N LEU A 107 -2.20 -3.79 -8.47
CA LEU A 107 -1.40 -4.80 -7.79
C LEU A 107 -2.35 -5.85 -7.20
N THR A 108 -2.22 -7.11 -7.62
CA THR A 108 -3.08 -8.19 -7.12
C THR A 108 -2.25 -9.38 -6.66
N ALA A 109 -2.43 -9.78 -5.41
CA ALA A 109 -1.85 -10.99 -4.84
C ALA A 109 -2.71 -11.52 -3.68
N PRO A 110 -3.13 -12.80 -3.70
CA PRO A 110 -4.02 -13.34 -2.68
C PRO A 110 -3.48 -13.31 -1.25
N GLU A 111 -2.17 -13.47 -1.06
CA GLU A 111 -1.57 -13.62 0.27
C GLU A 111 -1.00 -12.30 0.79
N SER A 112 0.00 -11.73 0.11
CA SER A 112 0.60 -10.47 0.55
C SER A 112 1.18 -9.64 -0.59
N ILE A 113 1.21 -8.32 -0.38
CA ILE A 113 1.92 -7.37 -1.21
C ILE A 113 2.82 -6.53 -0.30
N GLN A 114 4.12 -6.57 -0.59
CA GLN A 114 5.11 -5.65 -0.04
C GLN A 114 5.66 -4.80 -1.17
N PHE A 115 5.41 -3.51 -1.11
CA PHE A 115 5.83 -2.57 -2.14
C PHE A 115 6.57 -1.38 -1.54
N THR A 116 7.78 -1.14 -2.02
CA THR A 116 8.55 0.05 -1.62
C THR A 116 8.79 0.93 -2.84
N ALA A 117 8.49 2.22 -2.73
CA ALA A 117 8.95 3.23 -3.68
C ALA A 117 9.97 4.15 -3.02
N THR A 118 11.10 4.44 -3.69
CA THR A 118 12.11 5.34 -3.14
C THR A 118 11.65 6.80 -3.12
N ASP A 119 10.65 7.15 -3.94
CA ASP A 119 10.03 8.46 -3.97
C ASP A 119 8.50 8.30 -3.81
N LYS A 120 7.68 8.83 -4.70
CA LYS A 120 6.22 8.80 -4.56
C LYS A 120 5.62 7.52 -5.16
N MET A 121 4.61 6.99 -4.49
CA MET A 121 3.68 6.04 -5.04
C MET A 121 2.35 6.76 -5.29
N THR A 122 1.93 6.91 -6.54
CA THR A 122 0.67 7.56 -6.90
C THR A 122 -0.37 6.57 -7.35
N ALA A 123 -1.64 6.90 -7.16
CA ALA A 123 -2.76 6.11 -7.65
C ALA A 123 -3.03 6.43 -9.12
N GLY A 124 -3.13 5.41 -9.96
CA GLY A 124 -3.44 5.55 -11.38
C GLY A 124 -4.91 5.90 -11.63
N ALA A 125 -5.24 6.17 -12.89
CA ALA A 125 -6.63 6.31 -13.30
C ALA A 125 -7.24 4.91 -13.52
N ILE A 126 -8.24 4.57 -12.70
CA ILE A 126 -8.98 3.29 -12.79
C ILE A 126 -10.49 3.56 -12.90
N ALA A 127 -11.24 2.57 -13.34
CA ALA A 127 -12.70 2.69 -13.39
C ALA A 127 -13.30 2.84 -11.97
N ALA A 128 -14.50 3.41 -11.88
CA ALA A 128 -15.11 3.77 -10.60
C ALA A 128 -15.24 2.61 -9.60
N ASN A 129 -15.46 1.38 -10.10
CA ASN A 129 -15.65 0.17 -9.30
C ASN A 129 -14.36 -0.66 -9.15
N GLU A 130 -13.23 -0.19 -9.68
CA GLU A 130 -11.96 -0.87 -9.58
C GLU A 130 -11.17 -0.37 -8.37
N VAL A 131 -10.20 -1.19 -7.95
CA VAL A 131 -9.23 -0.86 -6.89
C VAL A 131 -7.82 -1.02 -7.41
N HIS A 132 -6.89 -0.23 -6.87
CA HIS A 132 -5.48 -0.30 -7.25
C HIS A 132 -4.78 -1.53 -6.64
N VAL A 133 -5.19 -1.93 -5.42
CA VAL A 133 -4.52 -3.01 -4.69
C VAL A 133 -5.53 -4.00 -4.13
N THR A 134 -5.32 -5.30 -4.40
CA THR A 134 -6.13 -6.39 -3.84
C THR A 134 -5.23 -7.44 -3.21
N THR A 135 -5.32 -7.61 -1.88
CA THR A 135 -4.50 -8.58 -1.12
C THR A 135 -5.06 -8.79 0.29
N LYS A 136 -4.62 -9.84 1.01
CA LYS A 136 -4.92 -10.00 2.44
C LYS A 136 -4.00 -9.17 3.34
N LYS A 137 -2.72 -9.00 2.94
CA LYS A 137 -1.73 -8.22 3.69
C LYS A 137 -1.05 -7.23 2.78
N LEU A 138 -1.06 -5.97 3.15
CA LEU A 138 -0.45 -4.88 2.41
C LEU A 138 0.57 -4.15 3.28
N ASP A 139 1.82 -4.14 2.82
CA ASP A 139 2.92 -3.37 3.40
C ASP A 139 3.47 -2.42 2.34
N ILE A 140 3.31 -1.12 2.57
CA ILE A 140 3.75 -0.08 1.63
C ILE A 140 4.70 0.89 2.32
N THR A 141 5.83 1.16 1.67
CA THR A 141 6.74 2.23 2.09
C THR A 141 7.05 3.14 0.91
N ALA A 142 6.90 4.46 1.09
CA ALA A 142 7.24 5.46 0.09
C ALA A 142 7.56 6.80 0.74
N LYS A 143 8.06 7.78 -0.05
CA LYS A 143 8.14 9.16 0.42
C LYS A 143 6.73 9.75 0.60
N GLN A 144 5.81 9.40 -0.32
CA GLN A 144 4.39 9.75 -0.24
C GLN A 144 3.57 8.60 -0.83
N ILE A 145 2.46 8.26 -0.18
CA ILE A 145 1.51 7.24 -0.66
C ILE A 145 0.22 7.94 -1.07
N ALA A 146 -0.01 8.02 -2.38
CA ALA A 146 -1.14 8.67 -3.03
C ALA A 146 -1.25 10.17 -2.71
N GLU A 147 -2.40 10.79 -2.93
CA GLU A 147 -2.65 12.22 -2.73
C GLU A 147 -4.06 12.43 -2.17
N ASP A 148 -4.30 13.56 -1.48
CA ASP A 148 -5.61 13.87 -0.88
C ASP A 148 -6.74 13.99 -1.91
N THR A 149 -6.40 14.31 -3.14
CA THR A 149 -7.35 14.37 -4.28
C THR A 149 -7.49 13.05 -5.04
N ASN A 150 -6.59 12.08 -4.81
CA ASN A 150 -6.57 10.81 -5.50
C ASN A 150 -6.01 9.70 -4.59
N TYR A 151 -6.89 9.11 -3.79
CA TYR A 151 -6.56 8.06 -2.82
C TYR A 151 -6.13 6.75 -3.50
N LEU A 152 -5.18 6.05 -2.90
CA LEU A 152 -4.92 4.66 -3.24
C LEU A 152 -6.10 3.80 -2.79
N LYS A 153 -6.86 3.29 -3.75
CA LYS A 153 -8.00 2.40 -3.46
C LYS A 153 -7.49 0.99 -3.22
N VAL A 154 -7.84 0.41 -2.08
CA VAL A 154 -7.39 -0.93 -1.67
C VAL A 154 -8.57 -1.81 -1.26
N LYS A 155 -8.36 -3.13 -1.31
CA LYS A 155 -9.36 -4.11 -0.88
C LYS A 155 -8.70 -5.40 -0.42
N GLY A 156 -9.25 -6.04 0.60
CA GLY A 156 -8.93 -7.41 0.98
C GLY A 156 -9.25 -8.42 -0.11
N TYR A 157 -8.49 -9.51 -0.19
CA TYR A 157 -8.70 -10.55 -1.18
C TYR A 157 -9.81 -11.52 -0.73
N GLY A 158 -10.80 -11.74 -1.59
CA GLY A 158 -11.91 -12.68 -1.38
C GLY A 158 -13.25 -12.03 -1.01
N ILE A 159 -14.22 -12.88 -0.68
CA ILE A 159 -15.56 -12.48 -0.22
C ILE A 159 -15.47 -12.20 1.30
N ASP A 160 -16.17 -11.18 1.78
CA ASP A 160 -16.10 -10.72 3.18
C ASP A 160 -14.66 -10.42 3.65
N ALA A 161 -13.89 -9.88 2.73
CA ALA A 161 -12.44 -9.78 2.85
C ALA A 161 -11.99 -8.89 4.02
N GLU A 162 -10.96 -9.35 4.70
CA GLU A 162 -10.17 -8.56 5.63
C GLU A 162 -8.89 -8.10 4.94
N LEU A 163 -8.46 -6.88 5.25
CA LEU A 163 -7.17 -6.34 4.85
C LEU A 163 -6.35 -6.00 6.09
N GLU A 164 -5.15 -6.58 6.22
CA GLU A 164 -4.14 -6.13 7.15
C GLU A 164 -3.27 -5.08 6.47
N LEU A 165 -3.23 -3.86 7.01
CA LEU A 165 -2.54 -2.72 6.42
C LEU A 165 -1.39 -2.24 7.29
N GLN A 166 -0.21 -2.17 6.70
CA GLN A 166 0.95 -1.43 7.16
C GLN A 166 1.35 -0.42 6.07
N ALA A 167 1.57 0.84 6.45
CA ALA A 167 1.95 1.87 5.49
C ALA A 167 2.86 2.91 6.14
N LYS A 168 3.99 3.22 5.52
CA LYS A 168 4.94 4.21 6.03
C LYS A 168 5.28 5.23 4.95
N ALA A 169 5.10 6.52 5.26
CA ALA A 169 5.48 7.61 4.38
C ALA A 169 6.21 8.72 5.13
N GLN A 170 6.98 9.53 4.40
CA GLN A 170 7.59 10.74 4.95
C GLN A 170 6.59 11.91 4.96
N THR A 171 5.79 12.06 3.89
CA THR A 171 5.01 13.28 3.67
C THR A 171 3.49 13.09 3.59
N GLY A 172 2.97 11.86 3.58
CA GLY A 172 1.53 11.63 3.63
C GLY A 172 1.11 10.24 3.18
N VAL A 173 0.01 9.76 3.77
CA VAL A 173 -0.64 8.48 3.45
C VAL A 173 -2.12 8.75 3.19
N TYR A 174 -2.59 8.42 1.99
CA TYR A 174 -3.98 8.64 1.56
C TYR A 174 -4.55 7.33 0.99
N ILE A 175 -5.34 6.62 1.80
CA ILE A 175 -5.85 5.28 1.47
C ILE A 175 -7.38 5.25 1.58
N GLN A 176 -8.02 4.69 0.56
CA GLN A 176 -9.44 4.35 0.58
C GLN A 176 -9.60 2.84 0.47
N ASP A 177 -10.11 2.22 1.52
CA ASP A 177 -10.35 0.78 1.59
C ASP A 177 -11.82 0.44 1.35
N SER A 178 -12.07 -0.73 0.78
CA SER A 178 -13.40 -1.30 0.57
C SER A 178 -13.56 -2.72 1.12
N SER A 179 -12.71 -3.11 2.05
CA SER A 179 -12.81 -4.38 2.78
C SER A 179 -13.95 -4.34 3.79
N LYS A 180 -14.41 -5.50 4.22
CA LYS A 180 -15.35 -5.61 5.35
C LYS A 180 -14.68 -5.21 6.67
N THR A 181 -13.40 -5.56 6.82
CA THR A 181 -12.60 -5.20 7.99
C THR A 181 -11.21 -4.77 7.55
N LEU A 182 -10.82 -3.57 7.95
CA LEU A 182 -9.49 -3.02 7.81
C LEU A 182 -8.75 -3.13 9.14
N LYS A 183 -7.75 -4.01 9.22
CA LYS A 183 -6.87 -4.18 10.39
C LYS A 183 -5.65 -3.28 10.24
N LEU A 184 -5.58 -2.21 11.00
CA LEU A 184 -4.43 -1.32 11.00
C LEU A 184 -3.32 -1.88 11.88
N LYS A 185 -2.13 -2.10 11.30
CA LYS A 185 -0.91 -2.46 12.03
C LYS A 185 -0.15 -1.19 12.42
N ASN A 186 0.58 -0.63 11.49
CA ASN A 186 1.33 0.59 11.69
C ASN A 186 1.20 1.45 10.43
N VAL A 187 0.44 2.52 10.51
CA VAL A 187 0.29 3.49 9.43
C VAL A 187 0.85 4.82 9.89
N SER A 188 1.89 5.31 9.22
CA SER A 188 2.58 6.50 9.70
C SER A 188 2.98 7.47 8.58
N SER A 189 2.94 8.76 8.94
CA SER A 189 3.52 9.85 8.16
C SER A 189 4.43 10.68 9.07
N ASP A 190 5.70 10.86 8.68
CA ASP A 190 6.69 11.53 9.53
C ASP A 190 6.42 13.03 9.66
N SER A 191 5.87 13.67 8.64
CA SER A 191 5.77 15.14 8.59
C SER A 191 4.41 15.72 8.25
N ASN A 192 3.41 14.90 7.86
CA ASN A 192 2.13 15.40 7.39
C ASN A 192 0.97 14.45 7.76
N ASP A 193 0.03 14.24 6.81
CA ASP A 193 -1.26 13.62 7.04
C ASP A 193 -1.22 12.09 6.95
N VAL A 194 -2.08 11.45 7.74
CA VAL A 194 -2.61 10.11 7.45
C VAL A 194 -4.13 10.23 7.31
N LYS A 195 -4.64 9.96 6.12
CA LYS A 195 -6.08 9.94 5.84
C LYS A 195 -6.50 8.56 5.34
N ILE A 196 -7.33 7.89 6.11
CA ILE A 196 -7.83 6.55 5.82
C ILE A 196 -9.35 6.58 5.82
N LYS A 197 -9.94 6.11 4.72
CA LYS A 197 -11.38 5.93 4.59
C LYS A 197 -11.67 4.47 4.31
N THR A 198 -12.62 3.88 5.02
CA THR A 198 -13.11 2.53 4.72
C THR A 198 -14.64 2.48 4.78
N THR A 199 -15.22 1.60 3.99
CA THR A 199 -16.67 1.32 4.06
C THR A 199 -17.01 0.27 5.10
N GLY A 200 -16.01 -0.40 5.67
CA GLY A 200 -16.13 -1.43 6.69
C GLY A 200 -15.66 -0.99 8.08
N ALA A 201 -15.44 -1.94 8.95
CA ALA A 201 -14.86 -1.71 10.27
C ALA A 201 -13.36 -1.43 10.19
N MET A 202 -12.88 -0.44 10.93
CA MET A 202 -11.46 -0.14 11.11
C MET A 202 -11.03 -0.60 12.52
N VAL A 203 -10.15 -1.58 12.60
CA VAL A 203 -9.81 -2.22 13.89
C VAL A 203 -8.31 -2.21 14.16
N ASN A 204 -7.97 -2.32 15.44
CA ASN A 204 -6.60 -2.47 15.89
C ASN A 204 -6.06 -3.85 15.51
N GLY A 205 -5.06 -3.89 14.64
CA GLY A 205 -4.39 -5.11 14.18
C GLY A 205 -3.12 -5.46 14.94
N LEU A 206 -2.70 -4.67 15.96
CA LEU A 206 -1.51 -4.90 16.77
C LEU A 206 -1.87 -5.70 18.02
N ASP A 207 -0.91 -6.45 18.55
CA ASP A 207 -1.07 -7.21 19.81
C ASP A 207 -0.38 -6.52 21.00
N ASP A 208 0.14 -5.32 20.78
CA ASP A 208 0.80 -4.48 21.78
C ASP A 208 0.10 -3.12 21.95
N THR A 209 0.70 -2.22 22.72
CA THR A 209 0.18 -0.88 23.02
C THR A 209 0.71 0.21 22.08
N THR A 210 1.41 -0.17 21.02
CA THR A 210 1.92 0.83 20.06
C THR A 210 0.80 1.43 19.20
N ALA A 211 1.06 2.60 18.62
CA ALA A 211 0.05 3.26 17.81
C ALA A 211 -0.20 2.54 16.49
N ASN A 212 -1.46 2.35 16.15
CA ASN A 212 -1.88 1.92 14.82
C ASN A 212 -1.70 3.02 13.77
N VAL A 213 -1.87 4.29 14.19
CA VAL A 213 -1.76 5.45 13.30
C VAL A 213 -0.93 6.54 13.97
N THR A 214 0.10 7.02 13.27
CA THR A 214 0.97 8.10 13.75
C THR A 214 1.13 9.18 12.68
N ALA A 215 0.74 10.43 12.96
CA ALA A 215 0.88 11.56 12.05
C ALA A 215 0.66 12.91 12.74
N LYS A 216 0.96 14.03 12.03
CA LYS A 216 0.56 15.38 12.47
C LYS A 216 -0.93 15.64 12.30
N ASN A 217 -1.53 15.12 11.23
CA ASN A 217 -2.97 15.15 11.02
C ASN A 217 -3.47 13.74 10.77
N ILE A 218 -4.49 13.33 11.50
CA ILE A 218 -5.11 12.01 11.39
C ILE A 218 -6.59 12.19 11.02
N VAL A 219 -6.99 11.63 9.89
CA VAL A 219 -8.39 11.58 9.45
C VAL A 219 -8.79 10.13 9.24
N LEU A 220 -9.74 9.64 10.03
CA LEU A 220 -10.27 8.30 9.97
C LEU A 220 -11.77 8.35 9.70
N GLU A 221 -12.21 7.69 8.62
CA GLU A 221 -13.63 7.55 8.27
C GLU A 221 -13.96 6.06 8.07
N ALA A 222 -14.95 5.52 8.82
CA ALA A 222 -15.25 4.08 8.80
C ALA A 222 -16.73 3.79 9.10
N ASP A 223 -17.13 2.51 8.99
CA ASP A 223 -18.39 2.06 9.56
C ASP A 223 -18.31 2.03 11.10
N THR A 224 -17.24 1.43 11.64
CA THR A 224 -16.87 1.49 13.08
C THR A 224 -15.36 1.69 13.23
N VAL A 225 -14.94 2.27 14.37
CA VAL A 225 -13.51 2.50 14.70
C VAL A 225 -13.19 1.85 16.05
N GLY A 226 -12.21 0.94 16.06
CA GLY A 226 -11.93 0.10 17.23
C GLY A 226 -13.03 -0.93 17.50
N THR A 227 -12.90 -1.66 18.59
CA THR A 227 -13.94 -2.56 19.12
C THR A 227 -14.11 -2.31 20.62
N ASP A 228 -15.19 -2.82 21.22
CA ASP A 228 -15.43 -2.66 22.67
C ASP A 228 -14.28 -3.28 23.49
N GLU A 229 -13.65 -4.34 22.98
CA GLU A 229 -12.57 -5.03 23.65
C GLU A 229 -11.18 -4.39 23.38
N LYS A 230 -11.03 -3.70 22.22
CA LYS A 230 -9.74 -3.19 21.77
C LYS A 230 -9.88 -1.87 21.02
N ALA A 231 -9.51 -0.79 21.67
CA ALA A 231 -9.49 0.53 21.05
C ALA A 231 -8.49 0.57 19.89
N LEU A 232 -8.80 1.36 18.86
CA LEU A 232 -7.80 1.76 17.88
C LEU A 232 -6.88 2.79 18.53
N THR A 233 -5.55 2.61 18.39
CA THR A 233 -4.58 3.48 19.05
C THR A 233 -4.00 4.46 18.06
N THR A 234 -4.05 5.75 18.39
CA THR A 234 -3.44 6.84 17.60
C THR A 234 -2.30 7.49 18.36
N ASN A 235 -1.38 8.10 17.63
CA ASN A 235 -0.32 8.95 18.14
C ASN A 235 -0.31 10.23 17.29
N LEU A 236 -1.05 11.24 17.73
CA LEU A 236 -1.05 12.54 17.06
C LEU A 236 0.23 13.30 17.44
N ILE A 237 1.07 13.57 16.44
CA ILE A 237 2.32 14.32 16.62
C ILE A 237 1.98 15.81 16.68
N VAL A 238 1.92 16.39 17.86
CA VAL A 238 1.65 17.82 18.04
C VAL A 238 2.96 18.61 18.02
N ASP A 239 3.08 19.53 17.07
CA ASP A 239 4.17 20.50 17.03
C ASP A 239 3.83 21.70 17.92
N LYS A 240 4.40 21.73 19.13
CA LYS A 240 4.14 22.80 20.12
C LYS A 240 4.64 24.18 19.68
N SER A 241 5.45 24.26 18.61
CA SER A 241 5.97 25.54 18.06
C SER A 241 5.03 26.16 17.04
N LEU A 242 4.02 25.42 16.58
CA LEU A 242 3.02 25.86 15.59
C LEU A 242 1.65 26.09 16.24
N PRO A 243 0.81 26.98 15.68
CA PRO A 243 -0.57 27.09 16.10
C PRO A 243 -1.29 25.74 16.05
N SER A 244 -2.16 25.47 17.03
CA SER A 244 -2.89 24.18 17.14
C SER A 244 -3.77 23.85 15.93
N GLU A 245 -4.11 24.84 15.13
CA GLU A 245 -4.85 24.70 13.87
C GLU A 245 -4.10 23.94 12.77
N ASN A 246 -2.80 23.70 12.93
CA ASN A 246 -1.99 22.90 12.00
C ASN A 246 -1.91 21.41 12.35
N ASN A 247 -2.56 21.00 13.43
CA ASN A 247 -2.67 19.60 13.84
C ASN A 247 -4.16 19.26 14.03
N ALA A 248 -4.61 18.12 13.55
CA ALA A 248 -6.00 17.73 13.63
C ALA A 248 -6.18 16.23 13.84
N LEU A 249 -7.05 15.88 14.79
CA LEU A 249 -7.64 14.56 14.87
C LEU A 249 -9.10 14.64 14.45
N ILE A 250 -9.43 13.96 13.36
CA ILE A 250 -10.79 13.85 12.82
C ILE A 250 -11.14 12.38 12.73
N VAL A 251 -12.22 11.96 13.42
CA VAL A 251 -12.70 10.58 13.40
C VAL A 251 -14.20 10.58 13.16
N LYS A 252 -14.62 9.90 12.08
CA LYS A 252 -16.04 9.79 11.70
C LYS A 252 -16.42 8.32 11.55
N ALA A 253 -17.50 7.91 12.20
CA ALA A 253 -18.05 6.57 12.04
C ALA A 253 -19.57 6.60 11.88
N LYS A 254 -20.16 5.54 11.32
CA LYS A 254 -21.59 5.33 11.38
C LYS A 254 -22.00 4.70 12.72
N GLY A 255 -21.24 3.70 13.17
CA GLY A 255 -21.41 3.01 14.44
C GLY A 255 -20.40 3.46 15.49
N ASN A 256 -20.01 2.55 16.39
CA ASN A 256 -19.18 2.87 17.55
C ASN A 256 -17.78 3.39 17.19
N ILE A 257 -17.29 4.32 18.00
CA ILE A 257 -15.90 4.75 18.04
C ILE A 257 -15.32 4.35 19.39
N ASN A 258 -14.26 3.53 19.37
CA ASN A 258 -13.42 3.25 20.52
C ASN A 258 -11.97 3.58 20.18
N LEU A 259 -11.49 4.72 20.65
CA LEU A 259 -10.21 5.32 20.27
C LEU A 259 -9.37 5.65 21.49
N HIS A 260 -8.07 5.39 21.40
CA HIS A 260 -7.09 5.76 22.40
C HIS A 260 -5.94 6.54 21.75
N ASP A 261 -5.74 7.79 22.11
CA ASP A 261 -4.57 8.57 21.68
C ASP A 261 -3.49 8.54 22.76
N ILE A 262 -2.27 8.15 22.37
CA ILE A 262 -1.10 8.01 23.26
C ILE A 262 -0.01 9.06 23.02
N GLY A 263 -0.25 10.01 22.10
CA GLY A 263 0.78 10.88 21.56
C GLY A 263 0.92 12.23 22.22
N THR A 264 0.02 12.61 23.10
CA THR A 264 -0.08 14.01 23.49
C THR A 264 0.33 14.29 24.94
N GLU A 265 1.50 14.88 25.09
CA GLU A 265 1.73 15.74 26.26
C GLU A 265 1.07 17.11 26.03
N GLY A 266 -0.11 17.34 26.58
CA GLY A 266 -0.76 18.66 26.56
C GLY A 266 -2.13 18.70 25.87
N ILE A 267 -2.38 19.69 25.02
CA ILE A 267 -3.67 19.90 24.36
C ILE A 267 -3.75 19.03 23.11
N LEU A 268 -4.67 18.08 23.07
CA LEU A 268 -4.99 17.28 21.88
C LEU A 268 -5.98 18.05 21.01
N PRO A 269 -5.60 18.46 19.77
CA PRO A 269 -6.48 19.20 18.87
C PRO A 269 -7.48 18.26 18.18
N ILE A 270 -8.57 17.92 18.85
CA ILE A 270 -9.69 17.19 18.24
C ILE A 270 -10.54 18.18 17.47
N THR A 271 -10.50 18.10 16.16
CA THR A 271 -11.33 18.95 15.28
C THR A 271 -12.74 18.38 15.13
N GLU A 272 -12.86 17.05 15.01
CA GLU A 272 -14.15 16.39 14.92
C GLU A 272 -14.06 14.94 15.41
N MET A 273 -15.00 14.52 16.24
CA MET A 273 -15.23 13.11 16.58
C MET A 273 -16.72 12.86 16.55
N SER A 274 -17.21 12.14 15.56
CA SER A 274 -18.64 11.98 15.32
C SER A 274 -19.03 10.55 14.99
N SER A 275 -20.11 10.08 15.64
CA SER A 275 -20.79 8.83 15.34
C SER A 275 -22.25 9.13 14.97
N THR A 276 -22.74 8.52 13.89
CA THR A 276 -24.14 8.72 13.47
C THR A 276 -25.13 7.88 14.28
N ASN A 277 -24.75 6.63 14.61
CA ASN A 277 -25.65 5.65 15.21
C ASN A 277 -25.01 4.84 16.34
N GLY A 278 -23.89 5.28 16.89
CA GLY A 278 -23.17 4.52 17.93
C GLY A 278 -22.64 5.41 19.04
N ASP A 279 -21.98 4.77 19.98
CA ASP A 279 -21.35 5.41 21.12
C ASP A 279 -19.92 5.82 20.80
N ILE A 280 -19.42 6.85 21.50
CA ILE A 280 -18.04 7.30 21.41
C ILE A 280 -17.35 7.04 22.74
N SER A 281 -16.36 6.18 22.75
CA SER A 281 -15.42 5.96 23.84
C SER A 281 -14.06 6.49 23.42
N PHE A 282 -13.59 7.53 24.07
CA PHE A 282 -12.31 8.16 23.78
C PHE A 282 -11.47 8.32 25.02
N ARG A 283 -10.18 7.95 24.90
CA ARG A 283 -9.17 8.15 25.95
C ARG A 283 -7.94 8.81 25.35
N ALA A 284 -7.31 9.74 26.08
CA ALA A 284 -6.02 10.32 25.78
C ALA A 284 -5.09 10.21 26.98
N GLU A 285 -3.78 10.06 26.76
CA GLU A 285 -2.74 10.04 27.78
C GLU A 285 -1.99 11.37 27.87
#